data_4a2f00dfb545584b66377a756701b00b
#
_entry.id   4a2f00dfb545584b66377a756701b00b
#
_cell.length_a   1.000
_cell.length_b   1.000
_cell.length_c   1.000
_cell.angle_alpha   90.00
_cell.angle_beta   90.00
_cell.angle_gamma   90.00
#
_symmetry.space_group_name_H-M   'P 1'
#
loop_
_entity.id
_entity.type
_entity.pdbx_description
1 polymer ?
#
loop_
_entity_poly.entity_id
_entity_poly.type
_entity_poly.pdbx_seq_one_letter_code
_entity_poly.pdbx_strand_id
1 'polypeptide(L)'
;TEIWAGLVWVCMDDDAPSFDEYIGPLKEQIEHYRLEEMVVVQDQTVHLECNWKAVFDNFGELYHVEHIHPQHALIFDCPTSRVRLWKNGHTSVYIDGFTVNTRLDIPEEPTKLMRGQLESLGMDPEEYRGRVLDVREDVQKTRRDMASQLGYNYDRLADEELSDIFQHNIFPNMLITLQPDKALLMRARPHKSDPSKCYWDKITLVMPPNEEAEISADLQFMPKPKPIPEERPEREEFTQEDVIAGKKTMDITVDQ
;
A
#
# COMPACT_ATOMS: atom_id res chain seq x y z
N THR A 1 19.44 -17.35 7.46
CA THR A 1 17.97 -17.17 7.60
C THR A 1 17.72 -16.18 8.72
N GLU A 2 16.89 -15.18 8.46
CA GLU A 2 16.48 -14.15 9.42
C GLU A 2 14.97 -14.02 9.46
N ILE A 3 14.43 -13.56 10.58
CA ILE A 3 13.01 -13.21 10.72
C ILE A 3 12.93 -11.70 10.95
N TRP A 4 12.25 -11.00 10.05
CA TRP A 4 12.05 -9.57 10.16
C TRP A 4 10.71 -9.16 9.53
N ALA A 5 9.99 -8.24 10.18
CA ALA A 5 8.69 -7.74 9.75
C ALA A 5 7.66 -8.88 9.52
N GLY A 6 7.68 -9.93 10.35
CA GLY A 6 6.80 -11.10 10.22
C GLY A 6 7.13 -12.04 9.05
N LEU A 7 8.23 -11.78 8.32
CA LEU A 7 8.66 -12.55 7.16
C LEU A 7 9.93 -13.34 7.46
N VAL A 8 10.05 -14.50 6.82
CA VAL A 8 11.28 -15.31 6.85
C VAL A 8 12.13 -15.00 5.62
N TRP A 9 13.31 -14.43 5.85
CA TRP A 9 14.28 -14.08 4.82
C TRP A 9 15.34 -15.17 4.72
N VAL A 10 15.65 -15.59 3.52
CA VAL A 10 16.62 -16.68 3.27
C VAL A 10 17.62 -16.22 2.21
N CYS A 11 18.89 -16.40 2.52
CA CYS A 11 19.98 -16.32 1.56
C CYS A 11 20.69 -17.68 1.50
N MET A 12 21.01 -18.13 0.29
CA MET A 12 21.69 -19.40 0.04
C MET A 12 23.21 -19.23 -0.18
N ASP A 13 23.69 -18.00 -0.06
CA ASP A 13 25.11 -17.67 -0.18
C ASP A 13 25.71 -17.53 1.21
N ASP A 14 26.68 -18.37 1.54
CA ASP A 14 27.35 -18.38 2.84
C ASP A 14 28.26 -17.15 3.04
N ASP A 15 28.69 -16.51 1.95
CA ASP A 15 29.53 -15.30 1.95
C ASP A 15 28.69 -13.99 1.85
N ALA A 16 27.36 -14.10 1.91
CA ALA A 16 26.49 -12.94 1.88
C ALA A 16 26.69 -12.04 3.10
N PRO A 17 26.49 -10.71 2.95
CA PRO A 17 26.45 -9.80 4.10
C PRO A 17 25.34 -10.20 5.06
N SER A 18 25.43 -9.74 6.31
CA SER A 18 24.33 -9.89 7.27
C SER A 18 23.03 -9.28 6.73
N PHE A 19 21.89 -9.74 7.22
CA PHE A 19 20.60 -9.16 6.84
C PHE A 19 20.53 -7.66 7.14
N ASP A 20 21.07 -7.24 8.30
CA ASP A 20 21.10 -5.81 8.68
C ASP A 20 21.96 -4.96 7.71
N GLU A 21 23.09 -5.50 7.23
CA GLU A 21 23.88 -4.79 6.20
C GLU A 21 23.18 -4.78 4.84
N TYR A 22 22.43 -5.84 4.51
CA TYR A 22 21.70 -5.95 3.25
C TYR A 22 20.51 -4.99 3.22
N ILE A 23 19.65 -4.99 4.24
CA ILE A 23 18.47 -4.13 4.31
C ILE A 23 18.84 -2.67 4.62
N GLY A 24 19.88 -2.47 5.42
CA GLY A 24 20.43 -1.17 5.76
C GLY A 24 19.39 -0.20 6.35
N PRO A 25 19.49 1.11 6.03
CA PRO A 25 18.57 2.11 6.58
C PRO A 25 17.10 1.95 6.17
N LEU A 26 16.81 1.10 5.18
CA LEU A 26 15.43 0.80 4.78
C LEU A 26 14.66 0.11 5.91
N LYS A 27 15.36 -0.61 6.79
CA LYS A 27 14.79 -1.25 7.96
C LYS A 27 14.00 -0.26 8.83
N GLU A 28 14.60 0.89 9.13
CA GLU A 28 13.99 1.95 9.94
C GLU A 28 12.74 2.56 9.29
N GLN A 29 12.66 2.53 7.95
CA GLN A 29 11.52 3.06 7.19
C GLN A 29 10.29 2.14 7.24
N ILE A 30 10.46 0.88 7.65
CA ILE A 30 9.40 -0.14 7.59
C ILE A 30 9.04 -0.62 9.01
N GLU A 31 10.01 -0.71 9.90
CA GLU A 31 9.89 -1.38 11.20
C GLU A 31 8.79 -0.79 12.08
N HIS A 32 8.61 0.53 12.06
CA HIS A 32 7.63 1.22 12.90
C HIS A 32 6.17 0.97 12.46
N TYR A 33 5.94 0.42 11.26
CA TYR A 33 4.60 -0.04 10.84
C TYR A 33 4.20 -1.37 11.47
N ARG A 34 5.14 -2.11 12.07
CA ARG A 34 4.90 -3.35 12.82
C ARG A 34 4.13 -4.40 12.01
N LEU A 35 4.65 -4.72 10.83
CA LEU A 35 4.04 -5.72 9.93
C LEU A 35 3.85 -7.08 10.59
N GLU A 36 4.68 -7.42 11.58
CA GLU A 36 4.59 -8.65 12.37
C GLU A 36 3.32 -8.76 13.22
N GLU A 37 2.63 -7.63 13.46
CA GLU A 37 1.35 -7.59 14.17
C GLU A 37 0.16 -7.62 13.21
N MET A 38 0.40 -7.44 11.90
CA MET A 38 -0.66 -7.46 10.90
C MET A 38 -1.09 -8.88 10.56
N VAL A 39 -2.34 -9.03 10.13
CA VAL A 39 -2.90 -10.31 9.69
C VAL A 39 -3.13 -10.33 8.19
N VAL A 40 -2.96 -11.50 7.57
CA VAL A 40 -3.20 -11.70 6.14
C VAL A 40 -4.70 -11.76 5.88
N VAL A 41 -5.21 -10.85 5.04
CA VAL A 41 -6.62 -10.83 4.63
C VAL A 41 -6.82 -11.23 3.18
N GLN A 42 -5.75 -11.24 2.38
CA GLN A 42 -5.78 -11.69 0.99
C GLN A 42 -4.42 -12.29 0.61
N ASP A 43 -4.42 -13.41 -0.09
CA ASP A 43 -3.23 -14.09 -0.61
C ASP A 43 -3.50 -14.54 -2.04
N GLN A 44 -2.80 -13.94 -3.01
CA GLN A 44 -3.03 -14.17 -4.43
C GLN A 44 -1.70 -14.42 -5.17
N THR A 45 -1.74 -15.26 -6.20
CA THR A 45 -0.67 -15.43 -7.18
C THR A 45 -1.26 -15.29 -8.59
N VAL A 46 -0.69 -14.42 -9.38
CA VAL A 46 -1.10 -14.22 -10.78
C VAL A 46 0.00 -14.68 -11.71
N HIS A 47 -0.37 -15.46 -12.72
CA HIS A 47 0.53 -15.84 -13.80
C HIS A 47 0.50 -14.73 -14.86
N LEU A 48 1.64 -14.10 -15.12
CA LEU A 48 1.77 -12.99 -16.04
C LEU A 48 2.60 -13.38 -17.26
N GLU A 49 2.21 -12.85 -18.41
CA GLU A 49 2.90 -13.00 -19.69
C GLU A 49 3.97 -11.89 -19.88
N CYS A 50 4.82 -11.69 -18.86
CA CYS A 50 5.93 -10.75 -18.90
C CYS A 50 7.09 -11.23 -18.02
N ASN A 51 8.27 -10.63 -18.23
CA ASN A 51 9.40 -10.87 -17.35
C ASN A 51 9.15 -10.31 -15.95
N TRP A 52 9.57 -11.02 -14.90
CA TRP A 52 9.39 -10.62 -13.50
C TRP A 52 10.00 -9.24 -13.17
N LYS A 53 11.06 -8.82 -13.88
CA LYS A 53 11.68 -7.50 -13.71
C LYS A 53 10.72 -6.38 -14.13
N ALA A 54 9.91 -6.60 -15.17
CA ALA A 54 8.93 -5.61 -15.60
C ALA A 54 7.90 -5.30 -14.50
N VAL A 55 7.50 -6.31 -13.73
CA VAL A 55 6.63 -6.13 -12.55
C VAL A 55 7.35 -5.32 -11.48
N PHE A 56 8.60 -5.66 -11.18
CA PHE A 56 9.39 -4.96 -10.16
C PHE A 56 9.65 -3.50 -10.55
N ASP A 57 10.03 -3.26 -11.82
CA ASP A 57 10.36 -1.93 -12.33
C ASP A 57 9.13 -1.02 -12.35
N ASN A 58 7.95 -1.56 -12.69
CA ASN A 58 6.68 -0.82 -12.73
C ASN A 58 6.33 -0.17 -11.38
N PHE A 59 6.72 -0.78 -10.27
CA PHE A 59 6.53 -0.21 -8.94
C PHE A 59 7.71 0.64 -8.46
N GLY A 60 8.77 0.74 -9.23
CA GLY A 60 9.92 1.60 -8.96
C GLY A 60 9.80 3.01 -9.54
N GLU A 61 8.75 3.29 -10.31
CA GLU A 61 8.53 4.54 -11.02
C GLU A 61 7.05 4.94 -10.96
N LEU A 62 6.73 6.16 -11.36
CA LEU A 62 5.35 6.69 -11.35
C LEU A 62 4.93 7.31 -12.70
N TYR A 63 5.79 7.33 -13.70
CA TYR A 63 5.48 7.97 -14.97
C TYR A 63 4.37 7.26 -15.75
N HIS A 64 4.16 5.96 -15.53
CA HIS A 64 3.07 5.22 -16.16
C HIS A 64 1.70 5.60 -15.58
N VAL A 65 1.65 6.07 -14.31
CA VAL A 65 0.39 6.30 -13.59
C VAL A 65 -0.51 7.29 -14.33
N GLU A 66 0.03 8.38 -14.85
CA GLU A 66 -0.76 9.38 -15.58
C GLU A 66 -1.42 8.83 -16.85
N HIS A 67 -0.83 7.79 -17.45
CA HIS A 67 -1.28 7.23 -18.72
C HIS A 67 -2.12 5.96 -18.56
N ILE A 68 -1.71 5.09 -17.63
CA ILE A 68 -2.35 3.78 -17.40
C ILE A 68 -3.43 3.88 -16.32
N HIS A 69 -3.23 4.75 -15.33
CA HIS A 69 -4.12 4.94 -14.17
C HIS A 69 -4.55 6.42 -14.04
N PRO A 70 -5.19 7.02 -15.07
CA PRO A 70 -5.51 8.45 -15.06
C PRO A 70 -6.41 8.87 -13.89
N GLN A 71 -7.20 7.94 -13.33
CA GLN A 71 -8.01 8.18 -12.13
C GLN A 71 -7.15 8.51 -10.89
N HIS A 72 -5.91 8.04 -10.84
CA HIS A 72 -4.99 8.30 -9.73
C HIS A 72 -4.31 9.67 -9.83
N ALA A 73 -4.19 10.24 -11.02
CA ALA A 73 -3.61 11.57 -11.21
C ALA A 73 -4.42 12.70 -10.51
N LEU A 74 -5.66 12.40 -10.10
CA LEU A 74 -6.52 13.32 -9.37
C LEU A 74 -6.43 13.17 -7.83
N ILE A 75 -5.57 12.27 -7.35
CA ILE A 75 -5.37 12.01 -5.92
C ILE A 75 -3.89 11.88 -5.55
N PHE A 76 -3.01 11.74 -6.55
CA PHE A 76 -1.56 11.66 -6.38
C PHE A 76 -0.85 12.61 -7.31
N ASP A 77 0.09 13.40 -6.78
CA ASP A 77 0.97 14.24 -7.60
C ASP A 77 2.23 13.47 -7.99
N CYS A 78 2.11 12.60 -9.01
CA CYS A 78 3.22 11.80 -9.49
C CYS A 78 4.46 12.60 -9.94
N PRO A 79 4.34 13.78 -10.60
CA PRO A 79 5.47 14.60 -10.98
C PRO A 79 6.36 15.08 -9.83
N THR A 80 5.80 15.29 -8.65
CA THR A 80 6.53 15.78 -7.46
C THR A 80 6.90 14.67 -6.49
N SER A 81 6.46 13.44 -6.75
CA SER A 81 6.78 12.29 -5.91
C SER A 81 8.28 12.08 -5.75
N ARG A 82 8.68 11.71 -4.56
CA ARG A 82 10.08 11.57 -4.19
C ARG A 82 10.53 10.13 -4.38
N VAL A 83 11.67 9.93 -5.06
CA VAL A 83 12.31 8.61 -5.18
C VAL A 83 13.63 8.65 -4.41
N ARG A 84 13.87 7.66 -3.57
CA ARG A 84 15.13 7.49 -2.83
C ARG A 84 15.80 6.19 -3.24
N LEU A 85 17.07 6.29 -3.59
CA LEU A 85 17.91 5.15 -3.88
C LEU A 85 18.72 4.79 -2.61
N TRP A 86 18.69 3.51 -2.27
CA TRP A 86 19.41 2.96 -1.14
C TRP A 86 20.58 2.08 -1.60
N LYS A 87 21.41 1.67 -0.67
CA LYS A 87 22.42 0.64 -0.97
C LYS A 87 21.74 -0.68 -1.40
N ASN A 88 22.52 -1.55 -2.00
CA ASN A 88 22.12 -2.90 -2.39
C ASN A 88 20.95 -2.96 -3.41
N GLY A 89 20.73 -1.86 -4.13
CA GLY A 89 19.69 -1.80 -5.17
C GLY A 89 18.27 -1.60 -4.65
N HIS A 90 18.09 -1.31 -3.36
CA HIS A 90 16.77 -0.97 -2.83
C HIS A 90 16.35 0.44 -3.23
N THR A 91 15.05 0.65 -3.37
CA THR A 91 14.47 1.97 -3.68
C THR A 91 13.23 2.23 -2.84
N SER A 92 12.92 3.50 -2.65
CA SER A 92 11.65 3.90 -2.06
C SER A 92 11.01 4.97 -2.91
N VAL A 93 9.69 4.87 -3.06
CA VAL A 93 8.85 5.87 -3.73
C VAL A 93 7.87 6.40 -2.69
N TYR A 94 7.85 7.71 -2.51
CA TYR A 94 6.99 8.41 -1.57
C TYR A 94 5.94 9.19 -2.39
N ILE A 95 4.69 8.81 -2.24
CA ILE A 95 3.58 9.33 -3.02
C ILE A 95 2.68 10.11 -2.08
N ASP A 96 2.69 11.44 -2.22
CA ASP A 96 1.83 12.31 -1.43
C ASP A 96 0.36 12.05 -1.81
N GLY A 97 -0.43 11.54 -0.86
CA GLY A 97 -1.83 11.22 -1.05
C GLY A 97 -2.74 12.44 -0.91
N PHE A 98 -3.94 12.37 -1.49
CA PHE A 98 -4.93 13.45 -1.50
C PHE A 98 -4.41 14.77 -2.10
N THR A 99 -3.42 14.67 -2.98
CA THR A 99 -2.90 15.80 -3.74
C THR A 99 -3.35 15.68 -5.20
N VAL A 100 -3.51 16.81 -5.86
CA VAL A 100 -3.83 16.85 -7.29
C VAL A 100 -2.54 17.00 -8.06
N ASN A 101 -2.40 16.26 -9.16
CA ASN A 101 -1.25 16.37 -10.05
C ASN A 101 -1.04 17.83 -10.48
N THR A 102 0.15 18.36 -10.26
CA THR A 102 0.51 19.77 -10.55
C THR A 102 0.38 20.16 -12.02
N ARG A 103 0.22 19.20 -12.93
CA ARG A 103 -0.06 19.42 -14.35
C ARG A 103 -1.53 19.54 -14.68
N LEU A 104 -2.42 19.32 -13.73
CA LEU A 104 -3.86 19.38 -13.89
C LEU A 104 -4.44 20.59 -13.14
N ASP A 105 -5.60 21.05 -13.58
CA ASP A 105 -6.37 22.04 -12.84
C ASP A 105 -6.91 21.42 -11.55
N ILE A 106 -6.88 22.19 -10.46
CA ILE A 106 -7.46 21.76 -9.19
C ILE A 106 -8.98 21.64 -9.37
N PRO A 107 -9.57 20.48 -9.12
CA PRO A 107 -11.00 20.30 -9.24
C PRO A 107 -11.75 21.15 -8.20
N GLU A 108 -12.91 21.68 -8.56
CA GLU A 108 -13.77 22.42 -7.63
C GLU A 108 -14.36 21.52 -6.53
N GLU A 109 -14.52 20.23 -6.84
CA GLU A 109 -15.10 19.24 -5.94
C GLU A 109 -14.12 18.08 -5.70
N PRO A 110 -14.17 17.43 -4.52
CA PRO A 110 -13.43 16.19 -4.29
C PRO A 110 -13.71 15.15 -5.37
N THR A 111 -12.66 14.51 -5.86
CA THR A 111 -12.78 13.43 -6.84
C THR A 111 -13.53 12.23 -6.26
N LYS A 112 -13.99 11.31 -7.11
CA LYS A 112 -14.69 10.10 -6.65
C LYS A 112 -13.87 9.31 -5.62
N LEU A 113 -12.55 9.21 -5.81
CA LEU A 113 -11.67 8.52 -4.87
C LEU A 113 -11.55 9.29 -3.54
N MET A 114 -11.36 10.61 -3.60
CA MET A 114 -11.34 11.45 -2.39
C MET A 114 -12.66 11.37 -1.62
N ARG A 115 -13.81 11.40 -2.32
CA ARG A 115 -15.14 11.27 -1.71
C ARG A 115 -15.25 9.96 -0.93
N GLY A 116 -14.89 8.84 -1.53
CA GLY A 116 -14.94 7.54 -0.85
C GLY A 116 -14.08 7.50 0.41
N GLN A 117 -12.90 8.14 0.38
CA GLN A 117 -12.03 8.22 1.56
C GLN A 117 -12.61 9.14 2.65
N LEU A 118 -13.12 10.31 2.28
CA LEU A 118 -13.78 11.24 3.22
C LEU A 118 -14.96 10.56 3.89
N GLU A 119 -15.85 9.94 3.11
CA GLU A 119 -17.01 9.21 3.61
C GLU A 119 -16.62 8.06 4.54
N SER A 120 -15.52 7.34 4.22
CA SER A 120 -15.00 6.26 5.07
C SER A 120 -14.50 6.74 6.44
N LEU A 121 -14.17 8.01 6.55
CA LEU A 121 -13.77 8.69 7.79
C LEU A 121 -14.91 9.50 8.42
N GLY A 122 -16.11 9.38 7.89
CA GLY A 122 -17.28 10.12 8.38
C GLY A 122 -17.25 11.63 8.07
N MET A 123 -16.42 12.04 7.13
CA MET A 123 -16.28 13.43 6.69
C MET A 123 -17.23 13.71 5.52
N ASP A 124 -17.90 14.86 5.52
CA ASP A 124 -18.79 15.23 4.41
C ASP A 124 -17.99 15.78 3.23
N PRO A 125 -17.97 15.12 2.08
CA PRO A 125 -17.24 15.60 0.91
C PRO A 125 -17.71 16.97 0.40
N GLU A 126 -18.98 17.36 0.66
CA GLU A 126 -19.51 18.65 0.20
C GLU A 126 -18.86 19.84 0.93
N GLU A 127 -18.33 19.65 2.13
CA GLU A 127 -17.58 20.69 2.86
C GLU A 127 -16.25 21.04 2.19
N TYR A 128 -15.77 20.21 1.26
CA TYR A 128 -14.49 20.40 0.55
C TYR A 128 -14.66 21.01 -0.85
N ARG A 129 -15.87 21.42 -1.21
CA ARG A 129 -16.09 22.18 -2.45
C ARG A 129 -15.31 23.49 -2.42
N GLY A 130 -14.45 23.70 -3.41
CA GLY A 130 -13.54 24.86 -3.49
C GLY A 130 -12.33 24.81 -2.55
N ARG A 131 -12.16 23.73 -1.78
CA ARG A 131 -11.04 23.55 -0.83
C ARG A 131 -10.45 22.14 -0.89
N VAL A 132 -10.39 21.55 -2.05
CA VAL A 132 -9.94 20.16 -2.26
C VAL A 132 -8.52 19.92 -1.73
N LEU A 133 -7.67 20.94 -1.72
CA LEU A 133 -6.30 20.83 -1.20
C LEU A 133 -6.24 20.69 0.33
N ASP A 134 -7.29 21.05 1.06
CA ASP A 134 -7.34 20.90 2.52
C ASP A 134 -7.62 19.45 2.94
N VAL A 135 -8.11 18.60 2.01
CA VAL A 135 -8.49 17.21 2.28
C VAL A 135 -7.34 16.42 2.93
N ARG A 136 -6.10 16.61 2.46
CA ARG A 136 -4.95 15.86 2.95
C ARG A 136 -4.70 16.10 4.44
N GLU A 137 -4.62 17.35 4.86
CA GLU A 137 -4.37 17.71 6.27
C GLU A 137 -5.53 17.30 7.18
N ASP A 138 -6.75 17.50 6.71
CA ASP A 138 -7.95 17.15 7.47
C ASP A 138 -8.10 15.62 7.61
N VAL A 139 -7.71 14.83 6.61
CA VAL A 139 -7.64 13.36 6.70
C VAL A 139 -6.59 12.92 7.72
N GLN A 140 -5.39 13.50 7.69
CA GLN A 140 -4.32 13.22 8.66
C GLN A 140 -4.79 13.48 10.09
N LYS A 141 -5.36 14.64 10.31
CA LYS A 141 -5.90 15.05 11.61
C LYS A 141 -7.02 14.13 12.07
N THR A 142 -7.99 13.86 11.20
CA THR A 142 -9.14 13.00 11.54
C THR A 142 -8.67 11.58 11.91
N ARG A 143 -7.76 10.99 11.13
CA ARG A 143 -7.20 9.68 11.46
C ARG A 143 -6.50 9.68 12.81
N ARG A 144 -5.71 10.72 13.11
CA ARG A 144 -5.03 10.87 14.39
C ARG A 144 -6.01 10.97 15.54
N ASP A 145 -7.00 11.86 15.42
CA ASP A 145 -7.98 12.14 16.47
C ASP A 145 -8.89 10.94 16.75
N MET A 146 -9.19 10.13 15.74
CA MET A 146 -10.08 8.99 15.84
C MET A 146 -9.38 7.65 16.08
N ALA A 147 -8.06 7.61 16.00
CA ALA A 147 -7.28 6.36 16.06
C ALA A 147 -7.68 5.46 17.24
N SER A 148 -7.64 6.00 18.46
CA SER A 148 -7.96 5.24 19.68
C SER A 148 -9.40 4.75 19.72
N GLN A 149 -10.35 5.53 19.20
CA GLN A 149 -11.76 5.18 19.14
C GLN A 149 -12.04 4.06 18.13
N LEU A 150 -11.21 3.97 17.09
CA LEU A 150 -11.27 2.91 16.08
C LEU A 150 -10.41 1.70 16.45
N GLY A 151 -9.72 1.74 17.61
CA GLY A 151 -8.86 0.66 18.07
C GLY A 151 -7.47 0.66 17.45
N TYR A 152 -7.03 1.78 16.86
CA TYR A 152 -5.70 1.91 16.31
C TYR A 152 -4.78 2.76 17.19
N ASN A 153 -3.48 2.58 17.04
CA ASN A 153 -2.45 3.43 17.62
C ASN A 153 -1.52 3.92 16.51
N TYR A 154 -1.63 5.22 16.19
CA TYR A 154 -0.81 5.89 15.19
C TYR A 154 0.29 6.78 15.79
N ASP A 155 0.55 6.71 17.10
CA ASP A 155 1.53 7.57 17.79
C ASP A 155 2.94 7.47 17.21
N ARG A 156 3.27 6.29 16.63
CA ARG A 156 4.55 6.01 15.99
C ARG A 156 4.64 6.45 14.53
N LEU A 157 3.53 6.83 13.93
CA LEU A 157 3.45 7.27 12.55
C LEU A 157 3.55 8.79 12.46
N ALA A 158 4.29 9.32 11.50
CA ALA A 158 4.27 10.72 11.14
C ALA A 158 2.93 11.10 10.50
N ASP A 159 2.61 12.39 10.43
CA ASP A 159 1.33 12.83 9.85
C ASP A 159 1.23 12.48 8.35
N GLU A 160 2.34 12.58 7.62
CA GLU A 160 2.40 12.16 6.21
C GLU A 160 2.06 10.68 6.04
N GLU A 161 2.45 9.83 6.98
CA GLU A 161 2.18 8.40 6.94
C GLU A 161 0.70 8.07 7.15
N LEU A 162 -0.10 9.04 7.60
CA LEU A 162 -1.55 8.89 7.73
C LEU A 162 -2.33 9.18 6.43
N SER A 163 -1.68 9.74 5.39
CA SER A 163 -2.34 10.08 4.13
C SER A 163 -1.63 9.54 2.90
N ASP A 164 -0.30 9.36 2.98
CA ASP A 164 0.55 9.09 1.85
C ASP A 164 0.78 7.58 1.65
N ILE A 165 1.32 7.22 0.49
CA ILE A 165 1.73 5.87 0.19
C ILE A 165 3.26 5.80 0.23
N PHE A 166 3.76 4.90 1.04
CA PHE A 166 5.18 4.62 1.16
C PHE A 166 5.46 3.26 0.53
N GLN A 167 6.11 3.28 -0.62
CA GLN A 167 6.45 2.06 -1.35
C GLN A 167 7.95 1.80 -1.29
N HIS A 168 8.31 0.63 -0.83
CA HIS A 168 9.69 0.18 -0.68
C HIS A 168 9.95 -1.03 -1.56
N ASN A 169 10.91 -0.90 -2.46
CA ASN A 169 11.34 -1.96 -3.35
C ASN A 169 12.62 -2.56 -2.78
N ILE A 170 12.52 -3.77 -2.25
CA ILE A 170 13.64 -4.53 -1.70
C ILE A 170 14.15 -5.44 -2.81
N PHE A 171 15.30 -5.05 -3.38
CA PHE A 171 15.95 -5.85 -4.44
C PHE A 171 16.20 -7.28 -3.92
N PRO A 172 16.01 -8.37 -4.72
CA PRO A 172 15.75 -8.28 -6.16
C PRO A 172 14.27 -8.21 -6.57
N ASN A 173 13.30 -8.57 -5.70
CA ASN A 173 11.95 -8.84 -6.21
C ASN A 173 10.83 -8.66 -5.18
N MET A 174 11.09 -8.07 -4.02
CA MET A 174 10.10 -7.80 -3.00
C MET A 174 9.70 -6.33 -3.01
N LEU A 175 8.40 -6.09 -2.94
CA LEU A 175 7.79 -4.76 -2.90
C LEU A 175 6.88 -4.71 -1.67
N ILE A 176 7.01 -3.65 -0.90
CA ILE A 176 6.19 -3.40 0.28
C ILE A 176 5.58 -2.02 0.14
N THR A 177 4.26 -1.95 0.03
CA THR A 177 3.51 -0.69 0.04
C THR A 177 2.85 -0.54 1.39
N LEU A 178 3.11 0.58 2.06
CA LEU A 178 2.69 0.86 3.42
C LEU A 178 1.63 1.95 3.47
N GLN A 179 0.65 1.72 4.30
CA GLN A 179 -0.40 2.64 4.73
C GLN A 179 -0.56 2.50 6.25
N PRO A 180 -1.26 3.40 6.95
CA PRO A 180 -1.28 3.43 8.42
C PRO A 180 -1.63 2.09 9.10
N ASP A 181 -2.59 1.38 8.55
CA ASP A 181 -3.17 0.15 9.10
C ASP A 181 -3.18 -1.01 8.11
N LYS A 182 -2.46 -0.85 6.98
CA LYS A 182 -2.44 -1.82 5.89
C LYS A 182 -1.07 -1.89 5.25
N ALA A 183 -0.68 -3.08 4.87
CA ALA A 183 0.49 -3.29 4.03
C ALA A 183 0.13 -4.21 2.85
N LEU A 184 0.70 -3.90 1.70
CA LEU A 184 0.63 -4.74 0.52
C LEU A 184 2.03 -5.28 0.25
N LEU A 185 2.18 -6.59 0.38
CA LEU A 185 3.40 -7.30 0.03
C LEU A 185 3.25 -7.87 -1.37
N MET A 186 4.18 -7.54 -2.23
CA MET A 186 4.21 -8.04 -3.60
C MET A 186 5.57 -8.68 -3.89
N ARG A 187 5.57 -9.82 -4.58
CA ARG A 187 6.79 -10.51 -4.95
C ARG A 187 6.70 -11.01 -6.38
N ALA A 188 7.58 -10.49 -7.23
CA ALA A 188 7.71 -10.97 -8.59
C ALA A 188 8.68 -12.15 -8.64
N ARG A 189 8.22 -13.34 -9.02
CA ARG A 189 9.04 -14.56 -9.13
C ARG A 189 9.23 -14.93 -10.60
N PRO A 190 10.47 -15.22 -11.05
CA PRO A 190 10.70 -15.67 -12.41
C PRO A 190 9.99 -17.01 -12.68
N HIS A 191 9.48 -17.19 -13.89
CA HIS A 191 9.07 -18.50 -14.36
C HIS A 191 10.31 -19.40 -14.50
N LYS A 192 10.18 -20.68 -14.13
CA LYS A 192 11.33 -21.60 -14.02
C LYS A 192 12.09 -21.85 -15.33
N SER A 193 11.46 -21.65 -16.48
CA SER A 193 12.04 -21.99 -17.79
C SER A 193 11.76 -21.00 -18.91
N ASP A 194 10.82 -20.06 -18.70
CA ASP A 194 10.42 -19.07 -19.72
C ASP A 194 10.66 -17.65 -19.18
N PRO A 195 11.65 -16.91 -19.67
CA PRO A 195 11.96 -15.55 -19.19
C PRO A 195 10.90 -14.51 -19.61
N SER A 196 9.98 -14.84 -20.51
CA SER A 196 8.87 -13.98 -20.90
C SER A 196 7.64 -14.13 -19.99
N LYS A 197 7.74 -14.96 -18.94
CA LYS A 197 6.67 -15.22 -17.99
C LYS A 197 7.13 -15.05 -16.55
N CYS A 198 6.19 -14.76 -15.66
CA CYS A 198 6.47 -14.71 -14.23
C CYS A 198 5.23 -15.04 -13.39
N TYR A 199 5.47 -15.20 -12.11
CA TYR A 199 4.44 -15.27 -11.08
C TYR A 199 4.50 -13.99 -10.25
N TRP A 200 3.36 -13.39 -10.01
CA TRP A 200 3.25 -12.23 -9.15
C TRP A 200 2.42 -12.59 -7.92
N ASP A 201 3.09 -12.73 -6.79
CA ASP A 201 2.44 -12.92 -5.51
C ASP A 201 2.02 -11.56 -4.95
N LYS A 202 0.79 -11.47 -4.45
CA LYS A 202 0.21 -10.31 -3.80
C LYS A 202 -0.42 -10.76 -2.49
N ILE A 203 0.04 -10.20 -1.39
CA ILE A 203 -0.47 -10.50 -0.05
C ILE A 203 -0.88 -9.19 0.59
N THR A 204 -2.14 -9.08 1.00
CA THR A 204 -2.64 -7.92 1.74
C THR A 204 -2.66 -8.24 3.22
N LEU A 205 -2.04 -7.36 3.99
CA LEU A 205 -1.99 -7.37 5.44
C LEU A 205 -2.81 -6.21 5.98
N VAL A 206 -3.51 -6.42 7.10
CA VAL A 206 -4.17 -5.33 7.84
C VAL A 206 -3.81 -5.42 9.31
N MET A 207 -3.70 -4.25 9.94
CA MET A 207 -3.54 -4.15 11.39
C MET A 207 -4.90 -4.45 12.03
N PRO A 208 -5.01 -5.45 12.92
CA PRO A 208 -6.25 -5.66 13.65
C PRO A 208 -6.49 -4.47 14.61
N PRO A 209 -7.71 -3.96 14.67
CA PRO A 209 -8.07 -2.98 15.70
C PRO A 209 -7.99 -3.65 17.08
N ASN A 210 -7.68 -2.88 18.11
CA ASN A 210 -7.74 -3.38 19.48
C ASN A 210 -9.19 -3.77 19.83
N GLU A 211 -9.40 -5.02 20.23
CA GLU A 211 -10.72 -5.56 20.58
C GLU A 211 -11.38 -4.84 21.77
N GLU A 212 -10.58 -4.22 22.64
CA GLU A 212 -11.06 -3.45 23.80
C GLU A 212 -11.54 -2.04 23.42
N ALA A 213 -11.38 -1.62 22.16
CA ALA A 213 -11.82 -0.30 21.73
C ALA A 213 -13.35 -0.23 21.74
N GLU A 214 -13.91 0.57 22.64
CA GLU A 214 -15.32 0.92 22.64
C GLU A 214 -15.56 1.92 21.49
N ILE A 215 -16.08 1.43 20.36
CA ILE A 215 -16.50 2.30 19.26
C ILE A 215 -17.65 3.19 19.80
N SER A 216 -17.38 4.48 19.91
CA SER A 216 -18.35 5.46 20.37
C SER A 216 -19.64 5.40 19.54
N ALA A 217 -20.79 5.64 20.17
CA ALA A 217 -22.08 5.72 19.48
C ALA A 217 -22.08 6.76 18.34
N ASP A 218 -21.26 7.80 18.46
CA ASP A 218 -21.10 8.86 17.47
C ASP A 218 -20.39 8.38 16.19
N LEU A 219 -19.69 7.23 16.25
CA LEU A 219 -19.00 6.63 15.11
C LEU A 219 -19.76 5.45 14.48
N GLN A 220 -20.98 5.16 14.92
CA GLN A 220 -21.76 4.03 14.40
C GLN A 220 -22.16 4.18 12.93
N PHE A 221 -22.09 5.40 12.39
CA PHE A 221 -22.34 5.68 10.97
C PHE A 221 -21.12 5.39 10.07
N MET A 222 -19.94 5.22 10.65
CA MET A 222 -18.75 4.88 9.87
C MET A 222 -18.82 3.44 9.34
N PRO A 223 -18.35 3.20 8.12
CA PRO A 223 -18.20 1.84 7.62
C PRO A 223 -17.36 1.03 8.60
N LYS A 224 -17.92 -0.06 9.11
CA LYS A 224 -17.15 -0.95 9.98
C LYS A 224 -15.99 -1.54 9.19
N PRO A 225 -14.81 -1.66 9.79
CA PRO A 225 -13.71 -2.42 9.20
C PRO A 225 -14.23 -3.78 8.71
N LYS A 226 -13.77 -4.23 7.55
CA LYS A 226 -14.13 -5.58 7.10
C LYS A 226 -13.73 -6.59 8.18
N PRO A 227 -14.55 -7.61 8.45
CA PRO A 227 -14.19 -8.63 9.43
C PRO A 227 -12.83 -9.22 9.07
N ILE A 228 -11.94 -9.28 10.06
CA ILE A 228 -10.66 -9.96 9.93
C ILE A 228 -10.96 -11.47 9.90
N PRO A 229 -10.45 -12.22 8.91
CA PRO A 229 -10.65 -13.65 8.88
C PRO A 229 -9.96 -14.32 10.10
N GLU A 230 -10.63 -15.28 10.72
CA GLU A 230 -10.08 -16.06 11.86
C GLU A 230 -8.85 -16.87 11.45
N GLU A 231 -8.79 -17.30 10.19
CA GLU A 231 -7.67 -18.06 9.62
C GLU A 231 -7.12 -17.33 8.39
N ARG A 232 -5.83 -17.53 8.12
CA ARG A 232 -5.21 -17.03 6.90
C ARG A 232 -5.99 -17.54 5.68
N PRO A 233 -6.41 -16.68 4.75
CA PRO A 233 -7.09 -17.11 3.55
C PRO A 233 -6.21 -18.03 2.71
N GLU A 234 -6.83 -19.01 2.08
CA GLU A 234 -6.15 -19.86 1.09
C GLU A 234 -5.67 -19.00 -0.07
N ARG A 235 -4.50 -19.36 -0.61
CA ARG A 235 -3.95 -18.67 -1.76
C ARG A 235 -4.79 -18.91 -3.00
N GLU A 236 -5.28 -17.83 -3.59
CA GLU A 236 -5.89 -17.87 -4.91
C GLU A 236 -4.80 -17.81 -5.99
N GLU A 237 -4.87 -18.72 -6.95
CA GLU A 237 -3.96 -18.73 -8.10
C GLU A 237 -4.75 -18.63 -9.40
N PHE A 238 -4.41 -17.67 -10.24
CA PHE A 238 -5.13 -17.39 -11.48
C PHE A 238 -4.21 -16.73 -12.53
N THR A 239 -4.71 -16.58 -13.75
CA THR A 239 -3.95 -16.05 -14.88
C THR A 239 -4.29 -14.60 -15.19
N GLN A 240 -3.41 -13.93 -15.93
CA GLN A 240 -3.70 -12.61 -16.49
C GLN A 240 -4.96 -12.62 -17.35
N GLU A 241 -5.22 -13.71 -18.08
CA GLU A 241 -6.42 -13.86 -18.90
C GLU A 241 -7.71 -13.86 -18.06
N ASP A 242 -7.68 -14.45 -16.86
CA ASP A 242 -8.83 -14.44 -15.95
C ASP A 242 -9.14 -13.02 -15.46
N VAL A 243 -8.11 -12.20 -15.26
CA VAL A 243 -8.26 -10.78 -14.89
C VAL A 243 -8.84 -9.98 -16.08
N ILE A 244 -8.27 -10.15 -17.28
CA ILE A 244 -8.74 -9.47 -18.49
C ILE A 244 -10.20 -9.85 -18.80
N ALA A 245 -10.56 -11.11 -18.56
CA ALA A 245 -11.93 -11.59 -18.76
C ALA A 245 -12.91 -11.17 -17.63
N GLY A 246 -12.45 -10.43 -16.63
CA GLY A 246 -13.27 -10.00 -15.48
C GLY A 246 -13.73 -11.13 -14.56
N LYS A 247 -13.10 -12.32 -14.63
CA LYS A 247 -13.43 -13.46 -13.77
C LYS A 247 -12.75 -13.36 -12.41
N LYS A 248 -11.62 -12.71 -12.36
CA LYS A 248 -10.83 -12.43 -11.15
C LYS A 248 -10.42 -10.97 -11.13
N THR A 249 -10.24 -10.45 -9.96
CA THR A 249 -9.71 -9.09 -9.75
C THR A 249 -8.40 -9.13 -8.99
N MET A 250 -7.55 -8.21 -9.35
CA MET A 250 -6.30 -7.93 -8.64
C MET A 250 -6.44 -6.57 -7.97
N ASP A 251 -7.34 -6.40 -7.04
CA ASP A 251 -7.49 -5.13 -6.33
C ASP A 251 -6.16 -4.68 -5.73
N ILE A 252 -5.37 -3.99 -6.55
CA ILE A 252 -4.10 -3.38 -6.14
C ILE A 252 -4.41 -2.02 -5.57
N THR A 253 -5.32 -1.37 -6.23
CA THR A 253 -5.92 -0.19 -5.68
C THR A 253 -6.83 -0.64 -4.58
N VAL A 254 -6.58 -0.16 -3.56
CA VAL A 254 -7.42 0.23 -2.53
C VAL A 254 -8.78 0.60 -3.07
N ASP A 255 -9.58 -0.43 -3.39
CA ASP A 255 -11.01 -0.28 -3.42
C ASP A 255 -11.43 -0.07 -1.97
N GLN A 256 -11.34 1.17 -1.63
CA GLN A 256 -11.72 1.68 -0.33
C GLN A 256 -12.82 2.65 -0.50
#